data_7f151bda2ba4a23e9e6c58e22d93d952
#
_entry.id   7f151bda2ba4a23e9e6c58e22d93d952
#
_cell.length_a   1.000
_cell.length_b   1.000
_cell.length_c   1.000
_cell.angle_alpha   90.00
_cell.angle_beta   90.00
_cell.angle_gamma   90.00
#
_symmetry.space_group_name_H-M   'P 1'
#
loop_
_entity.id
_entity.type
_entity.pdbx_description
1 polymer ?
#
loop_
_entity_poly.entity_id
_entity_poly.type
_entity_poly.pdbx_seq_one_letter_code
_entity_poly.pdbx_strand_id
1 'polypeptide(L)'
;MPSPTTILSVFAHRPIDGLLENHAAYAARWGYAHEARDSLHVFGDRQAELYKYHAIYGALLALADGGLLLVLDEFSVVYGRQKLEDVAQGHDFVVVSQEPGASLPTSSGMILRNTAEVRERLRLLVFHLSVSVAGDPDTLGKSAGEHLGEAFAVHPLENRLANGFYSSIQAVWDGGGRVAIDQLPKVVPLVAHAAPRWERQHGVWLPTYGYDFRYVSVLLEQARAFEEERPLDLPAQWEQAAQEARGGELHLNPQAKIAFVSFYDAKVAGYGRIHEDNLARYCERHGYGHHLYRELPAFVPAGVQANWAKMHLVREHLAQHEQLFWIDADILAINQRLGVEEVLGARDFVIGMDHSAWPANSGLMGFRPGPRMRQFVDHVCAAIEAVPDKSNVYAGGGDQASVLAGMRRFGLESAEHVVDAISLAPAPIYATRDSRFVHFPSQINAYRAEAMRAWDRWSHEQ
;
A
#
# COMPACT_ATOMS: atom_id res chain seq x y z
N MET A 1 -16.08 -9.65 36.28
CA MET A 1 -15.92 -10.84 35.42
C MET A 1 -15.28 -10.37 34.14
N PRO A 2 -14.34 -11.11 33.52
CA PRO A 2 -13.80 -10.72 32.23
C PRO A 2 -14.94 -10.63 31.20
N SER A 3 -14.83 -9.72 30.25
CA SER A 3 -15.81 -9.60 29.17
C SER A 3 -15.91 -10.94 28.43
N PRO A 4 -17.12 -11.44 28.12
CA PRO A 4 -17.27 -12.65 27.33
C PRO A 4 -16.91 -12.46 25.86
N THR A 5 -16.53 -11.25 25.47
CA THR A 5 -16.21 -10.85 24.11
C THR A 5 -14.87 -10.12 24.05
N THR A 6 -14.00 -10.54 23.14
CA THR A 6 -12.69 -9.93 22.91
C THR A 6 -12.52 -9.56 21.43
N ILE A 7 -11.92 -8.42 21.18
CA ILE A 7 -11.43 -8.01 19.87
C ILE A 7 -9.92 -8.30 19.83
N LEU A 8 -9.48 -9.11 18.88
CA LEU A 8 -8.08 -9.45 18.66
C LEU A 8 -7.60 -8.82 17.35
N SER A 9 -6.70 -7.88 17.46
CA SER A 9 -5.99 -7.31 16.31
C SER A 9 -4.67 -8.06 16.11
N VAL A 10 -4.48 -8.70 14.95
CA VAL A 10 -3.24 -9.42 14.62
C VAL A 10 -2.67 -8.85 13.33
N PHE A 11 -1.49 -8.26 13.43
CA PHE A 11 -0.84 -7.58 12.31
C PHE A 11 0.37 -8.38 11.80
N ALA A 12 0.34 -8.76 10.53
CA ALA A 12 1.51 -9.31 9.84
C ALA A 12 2.38 -8.20 9.24
N HIS A 13 1.75 -7.08 8.89
CA HIS A 13 2.41 -5.87 8.41
C HIS A 13 2.09 -4.73 9.38
N ARG A 14 2.89 -3.66 9.33
CA ARG A 14 2.60 -2.50 10.15
C ARG A 14 1.26 -1.89 9.75
N PRO A 15 0.31 -1.74 10.68
CA PRO A 15 -0.94 -1.06 10.41
C PRO A 15 -0.69 0.44 10.14
N ILE A 16 -1.54 1.05 9.34
CA ILE A 16 -1.54 2.51 9.19
C ILE A 16 -2.02 3.18 10.48
N ASP A 17 -1.59 4.43 10.67
CA ASP A 17 -1.98 5.23 11.83
C ASP A 17 -3.50 5.36 11.93
N GLY A 18 -4.00 5.18 13.15
CA GLY A 18 -5.43 5.26 13.45
C GLY A 18 -6.19 3.94 13.28
N LEU A 19 -5.57 2.88 12.73
CA LEU A 19 -6.25 1.59 12.59
C LEU A 19 -6.42 0.88 13.93
N LEU A 20 -5.37 0.84 14.73
CA LEU A 20 -5.41 0.23 16.05
C LEU A 20 -6.40 0.96 16.96
N GLU A 21 -6.45 2.29 16.90
CA GLU A 21 -7.40 3.14 17.59
C GLU A 21 -8.83 2.88 17.13
N ASN A 22 -9.06 2.63 15.84
CA ASN A 22 -10.37 2.25 15.30
C ASN A 22 -10.87 0.94 15.94
N HIS A 23 -10.01 -0.08 16.00
CA HIS A 23 -10.34 -1.36 16.64
C HIS A 23 -10.61 -1.20 18.16
N ALA A 24 -9.74 -0.44 18.85
CA ALA A 24 -9.88 -0.17 20.27
C ALA A 24 -11.15 0.64 20.59
N ALA A 25 -11.50 1.62 19.75
CA ALA A 25 -12.71 2.43 19.92
C ALA A 25 -13.99 1.58 19.81
N TYR A 26 -14.02 0.62 18.87
CA TYR A 26 -15.13 -0.32 18.77
C TYR A 26 -15.25 -1.19 20.03
N ALA A 27 -14.13 -1.74 20.50
CA ALA A 27 -14.12 -2.54 21.74
C ALA A 27 -14.61 -1.73 22.94
N ALA A 28 -14.10 -0.51 23.11
CA ALA A 28 -14.49 0.39 24.19
C ALA A 28 -15.99 0.75 24.16
N ARG A 29 -16.55 0.98 22.97
CA ARG A 29 -17.99 1.29 22.79
C ARG A 29 -18.90 0.23 23.41
N TRP A 30 -18.53 -1.03 23.30
CA TRP A 30 -19.37 -2.14 23.75
C TRP A 30 -18.87 -2.79 25.07
N GLY A 31 -17.79 -2.27 25.63
CA GLY A 31 -17.18 -2.84 26.84
C GLY A 31 -16.49 -4.18 26.61
N TYR A 32 -16.04 -4.43 25.38
CA TYR A 32 -15.26 -5.62 25.03
C TYR A 32 -13.81 -5.46 25.44
N ALA A 33 -13.13 -6.57 25.68
CA ALA A 33 -11.68 -6.57 25.81
C ALA A 33 -11.03 -6.35 24.44
N HIS A 34 -9.86 -5.69 24.42
CA HIS A 34 -9.07 -5.52 23.20
C HIS A 34 -7.64 -5.97 23.42
N GLU A 35 -7.15 -6.83 22.56
CA GLU A 35 -5.78 -7.28 22.50
C GLU A 35 -5.20 -6.95 21.11
N ALA A 36 -3.97 -6.46 21.08
CA ALA A 36 -3.20 -6.27 19.86
C ALA A 36 -1.95 -7.14 19.90
N ARG A 37 -1.66 -7.81 18.80
CA ARG A 37 -0.46 -8.62 18.59
C ARG A 37 0.09 -8.36 17.19
N ASP A 38 1.40 -8.39 17.06
CA ASP A 38 2.06 -8.27 15.78
C ASP A 38 3.01 -9.44 15.53
N SER A 39 3.19 -9.77 14.27
CA SER A 39 4.18 -10.71 13.78
C SER A 39 5.29 -10.03 12.97
N LEU A 40 5.51 -8.75 13.17
CA LEU A 40 6.51 -7.95 12.45
C LEU A 40 7.95 -8.47 12.61
N HIS A 41 8.18 -9.26 13.66
CA HIS A 41 9.44 -9.95 13.91
C HIS A 41 9.54 -11.32 13.24
N VAL A 42 8.47 -11.79 12.60
CA VAL A 42 8.40 -13.09 11.93
C VAL A 42 8.70 -12.90 10.45
N PHE A 43 9.61 -13.70 9.93
CA PHE A 43 10.00 -13.64 8.53
C PHE A 43 9.21 -14.65 7.68
N GLY A 44 8.62 -14.13 6.60
CA GLY A 44 7.89 -14.90 5.61
C GLY A 44 6.39 -15.02 5.90
N ASP A 45 5.60 -14.97 4.83
CA ASP A 45 4.13 -14.91 4.89
C ASP A 45 3.53 -16.13 5.60
N ARG A 46 4.12 -17.29 5.38
CA ARG A 46 3.67 -18.54 6.01
C ARG A 46 3.87 -18.52 7.51
N GLN A 47 5.01 -18.06 7.98
CA GLN A 47 5.30 -17.95 9.41
C GLN A 47 4.40 -16.90 10.07
N ALA A 48 4.12 -15.81 9.39
CA ALA A 48 3.18 -14.79 9.84
C ALA A 48 1.76 -15.35 9.94
N GLU A 49 1.32 -16.13 8.97
CA GLU A 49 0.00 -16.79 8.99
C GLU A 49 -0.08 -17.84 10.12
N LEU A 50 0.94 -18.67 10.30
CA LEU A 50 1.02 -19.60 11.42
C LEU A 50 0.96 -18.87 12.77
N TYR A 51 1.71 -17.76 12.91
CA TYR A 51 1.68 -16.92 14.09
C TYR A 51 0.27 -16.37 14.36
N LYS A 52 -0.40 -15.89 13.31
CA LYS A 52 -1.78 -15.37 13.39
C LYS A 52 -2.72 -16.42 13.98
N TYR A 53 -2.72 -17.64 13.46
CA TYR A 53 -3.59 -18.70 13.96
C TYR A 53 -3.20 -19.18 15.38
N HIS A 54 -1.92 -19.16 15.73
CA HIS A 54 -1.49 -19.37 17.12
C HIS A 54 -2.04 -18.29 18.07
N ALA A 55 -1.98 -17.02 17.63
CA ALA A 55 -2.52 -15.90 18.40
C ALA A 55 -4.04 -16.03 18.60
N ILE A 56 -4.77 -16.39 17.53
CA ILE A 56 -6.22 -16.64 17.55
C ILE A 56 -6.55 -17.79 18.51
N TYR A 57 -5.86 -18.91 18.40
CA TYR A 57 -6.07 -20.06 19.28
C TYR A 57 -5.80 -19.72 20.74
N GLY A 58 -4.70 -19.03 21.03
CA GLY A 58 -4.37 -18.58 22.39
C GLY A 58 -5.40 -17.62 22.98
N ALA A 59 -5.88 -16.65 22.19
CA ALA A 59 -6.93 -15.72 22.61
C ALA A 59 -8.27 -16.45 22.87
N LEU A 60 -8.62 -17.41 22.01
CA LEU A 60 -9.84 -18.20 22.19
C LEU A 60 -9.79 -19.04 23.48
N LEU A 61 -8.64 -19.65 23.81
CA LEU A 61 -8.46 -20.40 25.05
C LEU A 61 -8.58 -19.55 26.32
N ALA A 62 -8.27 -18.25 26.21
CA ALA A 62 -8.38 -17.32 27.33
C ALA A 62 -9.81 -16.83 27.59
N LEU A 63 -10.73 -17.02 26.63
CA LEU A 63 -12.13 -16.66 26.76
C LEU A 63 -12.92 -17.69 27.59
N ALA A 64 -13.98 -17.22 28.23
CA ALA A 64 -14.96 -18.12 28.81
C ALA A 64 -15.68 -18.95 27.71
N ASP A 65 -16.17 -20.14 28.06
CA ASP A 65 -16.96 -20.94 27.14
C ASP A 65 -18.18 -20.15 26.64
N GLY A 66 -18.43 -20.22 25.33
CA GLY A 66 -19.47 -19.44 24.66
C GLY A 66 -19.10 -17.99 24.36
N GLY A 67 -17.97 -17.50 24.83
CA GLY A 67 -17.47 -16.14 24.53
C GLY A 67 -17.16 -15.94 23.07
N LEU A 68 -17.20 -14.68 22.60
CA LEU A 68 -16.93 -14.31 21.21
C LEU A 68 -15.56 -13.68 21.04
N LEU A 69 -14.88 -14.03 19.96
CA LEU A 69 -13.62 -13.45 19.50
C LEU A 69 -13.83 -12.85 18.11
N LEU A 70 -13.67 -11.53 17.97
CA LEU A 70 -13.53 -10.89 16.66
C LEU A 70 -12.05 -10.76 16.34
N VAL A 71 -11.63 -11.33 15.22
CA VAL A 71 -10.26 -11.23 14.72
C VAL A 71 -10.22 -10.19 13.63
N LEU A 72 -9.30 -9.25 13.74
CA LEU A 72 -9.06 -8.17 12.79
C LEU A 72 -7.57 -8.13 12.41
N ASP A 73 -7.25 -7.65 11.23
CA ASP A 73 -5.89 -7.46 10.76
C ASP A 73 -5.65 -6.04 10.23
N GLU A 74 -4.48 -5.81 9.65
CA GLU A 74 -4.08 -4.51 9.08
C GLU A 74 -4.92 -4.04 7.89
N PHE A 75 -5.79 -4.89 7.36
CA PHE A 75 -6.69 -4.56 6.25
C PHE A 75 -8.14 -4.35 6.69
N SER A 76 -8.43 -4.53 7.96
CA SER A 76 -9.78 -4.55 8.51
C SER A 76 -10.10 -3.24 9.22
N VAL A 77 -11.05 -2.45 8.72
CA VAL A 77 -11.54 -1.23 9.38
C VAL A 77 -12.91 -1.52 9.98
N VAL A 78 -13.06 -1.27 11.28
CA VAL A 78 -14.39 -1.36 11.91
C VAL A 78 -15.20 -0.12 11.52
N TYR A 79 -16.30 -0.37 10.87
CA TYR A 79 -17.15 0.64 10.24
C TYR A 79 -18.53 0.73 10.87
N GLY A 80 -19.07 -0.40 11.26
CA GLY A 80 -20.42 -0.51 11.81
C GLY A 80 -20.50 -0.29 13.31
N ARG A 81 -21.72 -0.03 13.77
CA ARG A 81 -22.06 0.20 15.17
C ARG A 81 -22.83 -0.96 15.81
N GLN A 82 -22.92 -2.12 15.11
CA GLN A 82 -23.65 -3.28 15.63
C GLN A 82 -22.83 -3.96 16.74
N LYS A 83 -23.53 -4.58 17.67
CA LYS A 83 -22.90 -5.50 18.63
C LYS A 83 -22.44 -6.76 17.94
N LEU A 84 -21.34 -7.32 18.41
CA LEU A 84 -20.78 -8.55 17.84
C LEU A 84 -21.75 -9.72 17.98
N GLU A 85 -22.47 -9.79 19.09
CA GLU A 85 -23.48 -10.80 19.38
C GLU A 85 -24.62 -10.81 18.34
N ASP A 86 -25.04 -9.62 17.91
CA ASP A 86 -26.11 -9.45 16.91
C ASP A 86 -25.62 -9.88 15.52
N VAL A 87 -24.36 -9.65 15.22
CA VAL A 87 -23.74 -10.08 13.96
C VAL A 87 -23.49 -11.58 13.93
N ALA A 88 -23.05 -12.15 15.04
CA ALA A 88 -22.78 -13.59 15.14
C ALA A 88 -24.05 -14.45 15.03
N GLN A 89 -25.22 -13.94 15.42
CA GLN A 89 -26.53 -14.60 15.29
C GLN A 89 -26.56 -16.06 15.78
N GLY A 90 -25.80 -16.37 16.82
CA GLY A 90 -25.70 -17.73 17.37
C GLY A 90 -24.77 -18.69 16.62
N HIS A 91 -24.15 -18.26 15.51
CA HIS A 91 -23.15 -19.06 14.81
C HIS A 91 -21.84 -19.16 15.61
N ASP A 92 -21.21 -20.31 15.54
CA ASP A 92 -19.93 -20.59 16.22
C ASP A 92 -18.75 -20.04 15.45
N PHE A 93 -18.90 -19.90 14.12
CA PHE A 93 -17.88 -19.37 13.25
C PHE A 93 -18.51 -18.53 12.14
N VAL A 94 -18.06 -17.29 11.98
CA VAL A 94 -18.53 -16.38 10.94
C VAL A 94 -17.33 -15.83 10.18
N VAL A 95 -17.34 -16.02 8.88
CA VAL A 95 -16.38 -15.44 7.92
C VAL A 95 -17.11 -14.83 6.76
N VAL A 96 -16.40 -14.08 5.96
CA VAL A 96 -16.98 -13.38 4.81
C VAL A 96 -16.20 -13.71 3.54
N SER A 97 -16.93 -13.88 2.46
CA SER A 97 -16.36 -13.92 1.12
C SER A 97 -16.01 -12.51 0.66
N GLN A 98 -14.87 -12.34 0.00
CA GLN A 98 -14.45 -11.05 -0.55
C GLN A 98 -15.38 -10.53 -1.65
N GLU A 99 -16.03 -11.45 -2.38
CA GLU A 99 -16.92 -11.12 -3.50
C GLU A 99 -18.20 -11.93 -3.46
N PRO A 100 -19.31 -11.38 -3.98
CA PRO A 100 -20.51 -12.17 -4.25
C PRO A 100 -20.17 -13.34 -5.17
N GLY A 101 -20.36 -14.55 -4.69
CA GLY A 101 -20.09 -15.77 -5.46
C GLY A 101 -18.65 -16.29 -5.42
N ALA A 102 -17.74 -15.64 -4.71
CA ALA A 102 -16.41 -16.19 -4.45
C ALA A 102 -16.52 -17.41 -3.51
N SER A 103 -15.80 -18.47 -3.87
CA SER A 103 -15.84 -19.74 -3.14
C SER A 103 -14.88 -19.79 -1.92
N LEU A 104 -14.01 -18.78 -1.78
CA LEU A 104 -13.00 -18.77 -0.73
C LEU A 104 -13.30 -17.68 0.30
N PRO A 105 -13.38 -18.03 1.59
CA PRO A 105 -13.52 -17.07 2.66
C PRO A 105 -12.22 -16.29 2.87
N THR A 106 -12.33 -15.06 3.35
CA THR A 106 -11.17 -14.29 3.82
C THR A 106 -10.87 -14.62 5.27
N SER A 107 -9.58 -14.73 5.60
CA SER A 107 -9.13 -14.92 6.99
C SER A 107 -9.14 -13.62 7.82
N SER A 108 -9.57 -12.52 7.24
CA SER A 108 -9.66 -11.23 7.90
C SER A 108 -11.11 -10.93 8.28
N GLY A 109 -11.32 -10.38 9.47
CA GLY A 109 -12.68 -10.10 9.96
C GLY A 109 -13.47 -11.37 10.29
N MET A 110 -12.91 -12.29 11.08
CA MET A 110 -13.58 -13.50 11.54
C MET A 110 -14.21 -13.32 12.91
N ILE A 111 -15.40 -13.91 13.13
CA ILE A 111 -15.95 -14.10 14.48
C ILE A 111 -15.88 -15.59 14.83
N LEU A 112 -15.38 -15.89 16.01
CA LEU A 112 -15.27 -17.22 16.55
C LEU A 112 -15.98 -17.26 17.91
N ARG A 113 -16.80 -18.29 18.12
CA ARG A 113 -17.36 -18.59 19.45
C ARG A 113 -16.46 -19.61 20.12
N ASN A 114 -16.14 -19.38 21.38
CA ASN A 114 -15.34 -20.32 22.15
C ASN A 114 -16.14 -21.58 22.50
N THR A 115 -16.16 -22.53 21.59
CA THR A 115 -16.73 -23.88 21.79
C THR A 115 -15.65 -24.95 21.71
N ALA A 116 -15.92 -26.12 22.24
CA ALA A 116 -14.98 -27.25 22.16
C ALA A 116 -14.67 -27.62 20.71
N GLU A 117 -15.66 -27.53 19.81
CA GLU A 117 -15.51 -27.81 18.40
C GLU A 117 -14.61 -26.80 17.69
N VAL A 118 -14.84 -25.50 17.89
CA VAL A 118 -14.02 -24.43 17.29
C VAL A 118 -12.58 -24.51 17.77
N ARG A 119 -12.37 -24.77 19.08
CA ARG A 119 -11.01 -24.97 19.62
C ARG A 119 -10.29 -26.14 18.96
N GLU A 120 -10.96 -27.28 18.80
CA GLU A 120 -10.34 -28.45 18.19
C GLU A 120 -10.02 -28.23 16.70
N ARG A 121 -10.91 -27.59 15.95
CA ARG A 121 -10.67 -27.26 14.53
C ARG A 121 -9.49 -26.29 14.38
N LEU A 122 -9.39 -25.25 15.22
CA LEU A 122 -8.24 -24.34 15.21
C LEU A 122 -6.95 -25.06 15.61
N ARG A 123 -7.00 -25.96 16.59
CA ARG A 123 -5.84 -26.77 17.00
C ARG A 123 -5.32 -27.60 15.81
N LEU A 124 -6.23 -28.24 15.07
CA LEU A 124 -5.88 -29.03 13.89
C LEU A 124 -5.31 -28.15 12.77
N LEU A 125 -5.89 -26.98 12.53
CA LEU A 125 -5.38 -26.02 11.56
C LEU A 125 -3.96 -25.55 11.92
N VAL A 126 -3.72 -25.16 13.16
CA VAL A 126 -2.39 -24.77 13.65
C VAL A 126 -1.39 -25.91 13.47
N PHE A 127 -1.78 -27.14 13.82
CA PHE A 127 -0.94 -28.32 13.59
C PHE A 127 -0.62 -28.53 12.12
N HIS A 128 -1.63 -28.45 11.25
CA HIS A 128 -1.46 -28.61 9.80
C HIS A 128 -0.50 -27.54 9.24
N LEU A 129 -0.70 -26.28 9.59
CA LEU A 129 0.17 -25.18 9.17
C LEU A 129 1.61 -25.34 9.67
N SER A 130 1.80 -25.93 10.85
CA SER A 130 3.13 -26.15 11.44
C SER A 130 3.92 -27.24 10.71
N VAL A 131 3.25 -28.29 10.21
CA VAL A 131 3.91 -29.45 9.56
C VAL A 131 3.89 -29.37 8.04
N SER A 132 3.06 -28.54 7.44
CA SER A 132 2.97 -28.41 5.98
C SER A 132 4.24 -27.75 5.44
N VAL A 133 4.89 -28.40 4.47
CA VAL A 133 6.14 -27.95 3.85
C VAL A 133 5.86 -27.07 2.62
N ALA A 134 4.68 -27.14 2.05
CA ALA A 134 4.33 -26.44 0.81
C ALA A 134 4.03 -24.95 1.08
N GLY A 135 4.85 -24.07 0.53
CA GLY A 135 4.69 -22.62 0.62
C GLY A 135 3.72 -22.05 -0.42
N ASP A 136 2.64 -22.75 -0.75
CA ASP A 136 1.64 -22.26 -1.70
C ASP A 136 0.56 -21.48 -0.92
N PRO A 137 0.40 -20.15 -1.17
CA PRO A 137 -0.64 -19.34 -0.54
C PRO A 137 -2.06 -19.87 -0.73
N ASP A 138 -2.34 -20.52 -1.87
CA ASP A 138 -3.59 -21.24 -2.10
C ASP A 138 -3.80 -22.38 -1.09
N THR A 139 -2.73 -23.03 -0.68
CA THR A 139 -2.78 -24.07 0.34
C THR A 139 -3.14 -23.50 1.71
N LEU A 140 -2.69 -22.30 2.05
CA LEU A 140 -3.01 -21.65 3.33
C LEU A 140 -4.49 -21.26 3.39
N GLY A 141 -5.01 -20.60 2.35
CA GLY A 141 -6.43 -20.24 2.25
C GLY A 141 -7.34 -21.48 2.18
N LYS A 142 -6.96 -22.49 1.41
CA LYS A 142 -7.67 -23.78 1.34
C LYS A 142 -7.63 -24.53 2.66
N SER A 143 -6.48 -24.57 3.34
CA SER A 143 -6.35 -25.26 4.62
C SER A 143 -7.23 -24.63 5.70
N ALA A 144 -7.30 -23.30 5.75
CA ALA A 144 -8.24 -22.62 6.63
C ALA A 144 -9.69 -22.97 6.27
N GLY A 145 -10.04 -22.94 4.97
CA GLY A 145 -11.34 -23.34 4.46
C GLY A 145 -11.67 -24.80 4.74
N GLU A 146 -10.75 -25.73 4.53
CA GLU A 146 -10.97 -27.17 4.76
C GLU A 146 -11.12 -27.51 6.24
N HIS A 147 -10.30 -26.94 7.12
CA HIS A 147 -10.35 -27.21 8.55
C HIS A 147 -11.50 -26.50 9.28
N LEU A 148 -11.88 -25.36 8.77
CA LEU A 148 -12.97 -24.57 9.35
C LEU A 148 -14.27 -24.69 8.52
N GLY A 149 -14.18 -25.15 7.28
CA GLY A 149 -15.13 -24.97 6.20
C GLY A 149 -16.54 -25.53 6.39
N GLU A 150 -16.71 -26.65 7.06
CA GLU A 150 -18.06 -27.21 7.32
C GLU A 150 -18.78 -26.53 8.49
N ALA A 151 -18.03 -25.77 9.32
CA ALA A 151 -18.59 -24.98 10.43
C ALA A 151 -18.90 -23.55 10.05
N PHE A 152 -18.64 -23.15 8.80
CA PHE A 152 -18.83 -21.79 8.31
C PHE A 152 -20.31 -21.46 8.09
N ALA A 153 -20.77 -20.42 8.74
CA ALA A 153 -21.77 -19.58 8.12
C ALA A 153 -21.07 -18.55 7.26
N VAL A 154 -20.99 -18.79 5.95
CA VAL A 154 -20.70 -17.69 5.01
C VAL A 154 -21.90 -16.77 5.05
N HIS A 155 -21.75 -15.63 5.71
CA HIS A 155 -22.82 -14.66 5.75
C HIS A 155 -23.04 -14.12 4.34
N PRO A 156 -24.24 -14.22 3.78
CA PRO A 156 -24.57 -13.50 2.58
C PRO A 156 -24.37 -12.00 2.85
N LEU A 157 -24.07 -11.25 1.80
CA LEU A 157 -23.83 -9.81 1.77
C LEU A 157 -24.81 -8.97 2.63
N GLU A 158 -25.97 -9.50 2.91
CA GLU A 158 -27.04 -8.85 3.64
C GLU A 158 -26.82 -8.76 5.15
N ASN A 159 -26.00 -9.64 5.75
CA ASN A 159 -25.74 -9.68 7.19
C ASN A 159 -24.31 -9.30 7.63
N ARG A 160 -23.42 -9.03 6.77
CA ARG A 160 -22.32 -8.09 6.72
C ARG A 160 -21.37 -8.02 7.91
N LEU A 161 -20.65 -9.08 8.19
CA LEU A 161 -19.47 -8.95 9.05
C LEU A 161 -18.38 -8.14 8.35
N ALA A 162 -17.97 -8.59 7.18
CA ALA A 162 -16.98 -7.92 6.38
C ALA A 162 -17.38 -8.00 4.91
N ASN A 163 -17.80 -6.92 4.36
CA ASN A 163 -17.86 -6.77 2.93
C ASN A 163 -17.98 -5.31 2.63
N GLY A 164 -16.93 -4.69 2.62
CA GLY A 164 -17.18 -3.36 2.44
C GLY A 164 -16.42 -2.69 1.36
N PHE A 165 -15.43 -3.37 0.86
CA PHE A 165 -14.57 -2.72 -0.09
C PHE A 165 -15.39 -2.19 -1.28
N TYR A 166 -16.08 -3.06 -1.98
CA TYR A 166 -16.83 -2.63 -3.17
C TYR A 166 -18.01 -1.71 -2.86
N SER A 167 -18.80 -1.97 -1.83
CA SER A 167 -19.95 -1.12 -1.52
C SER A 167 -19.58 0.21 -0.88
N SER A 168 -18.55 0.22 -0.03
CA SER A 168 -18.10 1.44 0.64
C SER A 168 -17.21 2.29 -0.25
N ILE A 169 -16.28 1.66 -0.99
CA ILE A 169 -15.40 2.35 -1.93
C ILE A 169 -16.14 2.72 -3.21
N GLN A 170 -17.09 1.91 -3.68
CA GLN A 170 -17.85 2.25 -4.88
C GLN A 170 -18.58 3.58 -4.72
N ALA A 171 -19.23 3.82 -3.58
CA ALA A 171 -19.89 5.09 -3.32
C ALA A 171 -18.90 6.28 -3.34
N VAL A 172 -17.72 6.08 -2.76
CA VAL A 172 -16.64 7.10 -2.80
C VAL A 172 -16.11 7.28 -4.22
N TRP A 173 -16.00 6.20 -4.98
CA TRP A 173 -15.51 6.24 -6.36
C TRP A 173 -16.50 6.94 -7.30
N ASP A 174 -17.77 6.57 -7.23
CA ASP A 174 -18.84 7.16 -8.04
C ASP A 174 -19.01 8.66 -7.71
N GLY A 175 -18.78 9.05 -6.48
CA GLY A 175 -18.78 10.44 -6.04
C GLY A 175 -17.49 11.21 -6.32
N GLY A 176 -16.50 10.60 -6.99
CA GLY A 176 -15.19 11.24 -7.22
C GLY A 176 -14.45 11.61 -5.94
N GLY A 177 -14.65 10.86 -4.87
CA GLY A 177 -14.08 11.10 -3.54
C GLY A 177 -15.00 11.93 -2.62
N ARG A 178 -16.20 12.26 -3.06
CA ARG A 178 -17.24 12.99 -2.29
C ARG A 178 -18.39 12.07 -1.96
N VAL A 179 -18.74 11.99 -0.70
CA VAL A 179 -19.92 11.24 -0.23
C VAL A 179 -20.72 12.13 0.70
N ALA A 180 -21.93 12.46 0.31
CA ALA A 180 -22.87 13.19 1.16
C ALA A 180 -23.36 12.29 2.32
N ILE A 181 -23.79 12.89 3.43
CA ILE A 181 -24.25 12.16 4.62
C ILE A 181 -25.41 11.21 4.28
N ASP A 182 -26.33 11.62 3.42
CA ASP A 182 -27.49 10.84 2.99
C ASP A 182 -27.13 9.70 2.01
N GLN A 183 -25.93 9.76 1.42
CA GLN A 183 -25.38 8.74 0.53
C GLN A 183 -24.52 7.71 1.27
N LEU A 184 -24.15 7.99 2.53
CA LEU A 184 -23.51 6.99 3.36
C LEU A 184 -24.42 5.76 3.46
N PRO A 185 -23.87 4.55 3.29
CA PRO A 185 -24.70 3.36 3.21
C PRO A 185 -25.60 3.24 4.44
N LYS A 186 -26.91 3.15 4.24
CA LYS A 186 -27.90 2.98 5.32
C LYS A 186 -27.67 1.70 6.11
N VAL A 187 -27.03 0.74 5.48
CA VAL A 187 -26.60 -0.52 6.08
C VAL A 187 -25.10 -0.64 5.90
N VAL A 188 -24.37 -0.34 6.95
CA VAL A 188 -22.91 -0.38 6.97
C VAL A 188 -22.46 -1.76 7.42
N PRO A 189 -21.49 -2.40 6.76
CA PRO A 189 -20.90 -3.63 7.28
C PRO A 189 -20.25 -3.34 8.62
N LEU A 190 -20.15 -4.35 9.50
CA LEU A 190 -19.42 -4.18 10.75
C LEU A 190 -17.95 -3.88 10.46
N VAL A 191 -17.35 -4.61 9.54
CA VAL A 191 -15.95 -4.46 9.14
C VAL A 191 -15.87 -4.25 7.64
N ALA A 192 -15.20 -3.19 7.23
CA ALA A 192 -14.76 -3.01 5.85
C ALA A 192 -13.35 -3.58 5.70
N HIS A 193 -13.14 -4.36 4.65
CA HIS A 193 -11.92 -5.13 4.50
C HIS A 193 -11.24 -4.83 3.16
N ALA A 194 -9.95 -4.54 3.23
CA ALA A 194 -9.12 -4.12 2.11
C ALA A 194 -7.95 -5.10 1.84
N ALA A 195 -8.16 -6.40 2.01
CA ALA A 195 -7.11 -7.39 1.77
C ALA A 195 -6.71 -7.47 0.29
N PRO A 196 -5.42 -7.69 0.02
CA PRO A 196 -4.96 -7.94 -1.33
C PRO A 196 -5.51 -9.26 -1.85
N ARG A 197 -5.73 -9.30 -3.16
CA ARG A 197 -5.93 -10.55 -3.89
C ARG A 197 -4.58 -11.12 -4.28
N TRP A 198 -4.45 -12.43 -4.22
CA TRP A 198 -3.29 -13.13 -4.69
C TRP A 198 -3.55 -13.67 -6.11
N GLU A 199 -2.68 -13.34 -7.05
CA GLU A 199 -2.74 -13.85 -8.42
C GLU A 199 -1.43 -14.52 -8.80
N ARG A 200 -1.53 -15.57 -9.61
CA ARG A 200 -0.36 -16.27 -10.12
C ARG A 200 0.19 -15.54 -11.34
N GLN A 201 1.33 -14.88 -11.19
CA GLN A 201 2.03 -14.21 -12.28
C GLN A 201 3.42 -14.84 -12.44
N HIS A 202 3.78 -15.19 -13.67
CA HIS A 202 5.09 -15.80 -14.00
C HIS A 202 5.46 -17.04 -13.14
N GLY A 203 4.46 -17.82 -12.75
CA GLY A 203 4.68 -19.01 -11.92
C GLY A 203 4.84 -18.75 -10.42
N VAL A 204 4.80 -17.52 -9.99
CA VAL A 204 4.88 -17.09 -8.59
C VAL A 204 3.57 -16.46 -8.18
N TRP A 205 3.12 -16.74 -6.96
CA TRP A 205 1.98 -16.04 -6.36
C TRP A 205 2.42 -14.68 -5.88
N LEU A 206 1.82 -13.64 -6.45
CA LEU A 206 2.03 -12.26 -6.05
C LEU A 206 0.69 -11.69 -5.59
N PRO A 207 0.66 -10.89 -4.51
CA PRO A 207 -0.54 -10.13 -4.21
C PRO A 207 -0.77 -9.19 -5.38
N THR A 208 -1.94 -9.26 -5.96
CA THR A 208 -2.28 -8.26 -6.96
C THR A 208 -2.29 -6.91 -6.29
N TYR A 209 -1.90 -5.89 -7.05
CA TYR A 209 -2.21 -4.51 -6.75
C TYR A 209 -3.73 -4.29 -6.73
N GLY A 210 -4.44 -5.23 -6.10
CA GLY A 210 -5.82 -5.00 -5.77
C GLY A 210 -5.89 -3.64 -5.11
N TYR A 211 -6.79 -2.86 -5.54
CA TYR A 211 -7.09 -1.52 -5.03
C TYR A 211 -7.23 -1.49 -3.51
N ASP A 212 -7.22 -2.63 -2.87
CA ASP A 212 -7.78 -2.92 -1.58
C ASP A 212 -6.90 -2.43 -0.43
N PHE A 213 -5.65 -2.84 -0.36
CA PHE A 213 -4.73 -2.44 0.71
C PHE A 213 -4.48 -0.92 0.75
N ARG A 214 -4.43 -0.30 -0.42
CA ARG A 214 -4.16 1.13 -0.57
C ARG A 214 -5.28 2.01 -0.04
N TYR A 215 -6.46 1.45 0.21
CA TYR A 215 -7.65 2.18 0.63
C TYR A 215 -7.96 2.07 2.12
N VAL A 216 -7.14 1.39 2.92
CA VAL A 216 -7.37 1.30 4.38
C VAL A 216 -7.47 2.70 4.99
N SER A 217 -6.61 3.64 4.57
CA SER A 217 -6.68 5.03 5.03
C SER A 217 -7.96 5.73 4.61
N VAL A 218 -8.46 5.47 3.40
CA VAL A 218 -9.74 6.00 2.91
C VAL A 218 -10.91 5.39 3.67
N LEU A 219 -10.87 4.09 3.95
CA LEU A 219 -11.89 3.42 4.76
C LEU A 219 -11.91 3.97 6.19
N LEU A 220 -10.75 4.25 6.78
CA LEU A 220 -10.67 4.89 8.10
C LEU A 220 -11.28 6.29 8.11
N GLU A 221 -10.97 7.11 7.11
CA GLU A 221 -11.53 8.45 7.00
C GLU A 221 -13.04 8.40 6.76
N GLN A 222 -13.50 7.46 5.96
CA GLN A 222 -14.92 7.22 5.74
C GLN A 222 -15.61 6.75 7.03
N ALA A 223 -15.01 5.86 7.81
CA ALA A 223 -15.52 5.42 9.09
C ALA A 223 -15.63 6.58 10.10
N ARG A 224 -14.62 7.47 10.13
CA ARG A 224 -14.64 8.70 10.93
C ARG A 224 -15.74 9.66 10.48
N ALA A 225 -15.84 9.91 9.16
CA ALA A 225 -16.88 10.78 8.62
C ALA A 225 -18.29 10.28 8.96
N PHE A 226 -18.50 8.96 8.88
CA PHE A 226 -19.74 8.33 9.29
C PHE A 226 -20.03 8.46 10.79
N GLU A 227 -19.00 8.31 11.63
CA GLU A 227 -19.12 8.43 13.09
C GLU A 227 -19.42 9.87 13.52
N GLU A 228 -18.80 10.84 12.87
CA GLU A 228 -18.95 12.28 13.11
C GLU A 228 -20.16 12.89 12.41
N GLU A 229 -20.92 12.08 11.65
CA GLU A 229 -22.10 12.51 10.88
C GLU A 229 -21.78 13.67 9.92
N ARG A 230 -20.58 13.67 9.34
CA ARG A 230 -20.14 14.67 8.36
C ARG A 230 -19.97 14.07 6.96
N PRO A 231 -20.05 14.89 5.92
CA PRO A 231 -19.73 14.43 4.57
C PRO A 231 -18.25 14.05 4.46
N LEU A 232 -17.97 13.09 3.59
CA LEU A 232 -16.61 12.81 3.13
C LEU A 232 -16.34 13.67 1.89
N ASP A 233 -15.28 14.46 1.91
CA ASP A 233 -14.83 15.27 0.77
C ASP A 233 -13.28 15.21 0.64
N LEU A 234 -12.80 14.12 0.05
CA LEU A 234 -11.37 13.96 -0.23
C LEU A 234 -10.85 14.97 -1.27
N PRO A 235 -11.61 15.35 -2.33
CA PRO A 235 -11.20 16.40 -3.25
C PRO A 235 -11.02 17.78 -2.63
N ALA A 236 -11.79 18.15 -1.61
CA ALA A 236 -11.62 19.46 -0.97
C ALA A 236 -10.21 19.63 -0.37
N GLN A 237 -9.70 18.57 0.28
CA GLN A 237 -8.31 18.55 0.78
C GLN A 237 -7.29 18.61 -0.36
N TRP A 238 -7.62 17.97 -1.47
CA TRP A 238 -6.80 17.99 -2.69
C TRP A 238 -6.79 19.38 -3.34
N GLU A 239 -7.94 20.01 -3.50
CA GLU A 239 -8.11 21.33 -4.09
C GLU A 239 -7.43 22.41 -3.24
N GLN A 240 -7.53 22.31 -1.92
CA GLN A 240 -6.81 23.20 -1.00
C GLN A 240 -5.30 23.06 -1.16
N ALA A 241 -4.77 21.83 -1.21
CA ALA A 241 -3.35 21.60 -1.42
C ALA A 241 -2.87 22.15 -2.78
N ALA A 242 -3.70 22.06 -3.82
CA ALA A 242 -3.39 22.63 -5.13
C ALA A 242 -3.41 24.17 -5.13
N GLN A 243 -4.34 24.80 -4.40
CA GLN A 243 -4.41 26.26 -4.25
C GLN A 243 -3.22 26.83 -3.48
N GLU A 244 -2.68 26.07 -2.53
CA GLU A 244 -1.49 26.42 -1.77
C GLU A 244 -0.19 26.01 -2.49
N ALA A 245 -0.27 25.59 -3.76
CA ALA A 245 0.88 25.08 -4.49
C ALA A 245 1.99 26.12 -4.54
N ARG A 246 3.16 25.72 -4.12
CA ARG A 246 4.38 26.50 -4.22
C ARG A 246 4.77 26.54 -5.70
N GLY A 247 5.08 27.68 -6.24
CA GLY A 247 5.54 27.81 -7.62
C GLY A 247 7.03 27.51 -7.78
N GLY A 248 7.47 27.38 -9.04
CA GLY A 248 8.87 27.34 -9.39
C GLY A 248 9.60 26.03 -9.07
N GLU A 249 10.84 26.17 -8.66
CA GLU A 249 11.76 25.07 -8.40
C GLU A 249 12.40 25.18 -7.02
N LEU A 250 12.88 24.06 -6.48
CA LEU A 250 13.63 23.97 -5.24
C LEU A 250 14.93 23.23 -5.50
N HIS A 251 16.05 23.81 -5.07
CA HIS A 251 17.35 23.17 -5.13
C HIS A 251 18.00 23.20 -3.74
N LEU A 252 17.92 22.07 -3.04
CA LEU A 252 18.61 21.86 -1.77
C LEU A 252 19.96 21.24 -2.04
N ASN A 253 21.01 21.75 -1.39
CA ASN A 253 22.37 21.24 -1.45
C ASN A 253 22.83 20.85 -2.88
N PRO A 254 22.80 21.79 -3.85
CA PRO A 254 22.97 21.47 -5.27
C PRO A 254 24.40 21.00 -5.64
N GLN A 255 25.35 21.07 -4.72
CA GLN A 255 26.72 20.59 -4.90
C GLN A 255 26.99 19.23 -4.25
N ALA A 256 25.96 18.58 -3.73
CA ALA A 256 26.10 17.26 -3.10
C ALA A 256 26.60 16.21 -4.10
N LYS A 257 27.36 15.21 -3.62
CA LYS A 257 27.82 14.11 -4.46
C LYS A 257 26.69 13.20 -4.94
N ILE A 258 25.68 13.05 -4.11
CA ILE A 258 24.47 12.27 -4.37
C ILE A 258 23.30 13.23 -4.38
N ALA A 259 22.44 13.14 -5.39
CA ALA A 259 21.26 13.99 -5.48
C ALA A 259 20.05 13.23 -6.01
N PHE A 260 18.88 13.74 -5.64
CA PHE A 260 17.58 13.33 -6.17
C PHE A 260 17.03 14.39 -7.10
N VAL A 261 16.36 13.95 -8.15
CA VAL A 261 15.56 14.80 -9.05
C VAL A 261 14.13 14.33 -9.03
N SER A 262 13.19 15.23 -8.81
CA SER A 262 11.77 14.95 -8.81
C SER A 262 10.97 16.07 -9.48
N PHE A 263 9.75 15.74 -9.87
CA PHE A 263 8.83 16.68 -10.51
C PHE A 263 7.40 16.37 -10.11
N TYR A 264 6.64 17.42 -9.85
CA TYR A 264 5.18 17.36 -9.83
C TYR A 264 4.58 18.68 -10.31
N ASP A 265 3.43 18.65 -10.94
CA ASP A 265 2.69 19.85 -11.32
C ASP A 265 1.50 20.11 -10.39
N ALA A 266 0.80 21.23 -10.62
CA ALA A 266 -0.36 21.61 -9.83
C ALA A 266 -1.47 20.53 -9.83
N LYS A 267 -1.55 19.70 -10.89
CA LYS A 267 -2.57 18.64 -10.98
C LYS A 267 -2.37 17.54 -9.94
N VAL A 268 -1.16 17.37 -9.45
CA VAL A 268 -0.78 16.34 -8.48
C VAL A 268 -0.18 16.91 -7.20
N ALA A 269 -0.32 18.22 -6.98
CA ALA A 269 0.23 18.92 -5.83
C ALA A 269 -0.23 18.34 -4.48
N GLY A 270 -1.43 17.77 -4.41
CA GLY A 270 -1.98 17.20 -3.18
C GLY A 270 -1.13 16.07 -2.58
N TYR A 271 -0.49 15.23 -3.40
CA TYR A 271 0.50 14.27 -2.92
C TYR A 271 1.94 14.72 -3.19
N GLY A 272 2.17 15.51 -4.25
CA GLY A 272 3.51 16.02 -4.57
C GLY A 272 4.13 16.82 -3.43
N ARG A 273 3.34 17.56 -2.66
CA ARG A 273 3.82 18.29 -1.47
C ARG A 273 4.24 17.36 -0.35
N ILE A 274 3.52 16.25 -0.16
CA ILE A 274 3.88 15.24 0.85
C ILE A 274 5.23 14.61 0.48
N HIS A 275 5.40 14.27 -0.80
CA HIS A 275 6.67 13.80 -1.33
C HIS A 275 7.79 14.84 -1.14
N GLU A 276 7.55 16.10 -1.51
CA GLU A 276 8.52 17.19 -1.36
C GLU A 276 9.04 17.31 0.08
N ASP A 277 8.12 17.43 1.04
CA ASP A 277 8.46 17.62 2.45
C ASP A 277 9.16 16.37 3.03
N ASN A 278 8.73 15.16 2.63
CA ASN A 278 9.35 13.89 3.01
C ASN A 278 10.77 13.76 2.45
N LEU A 279 10.94 13.99 1.15
CA LEU A 279 12.24 13.84 0.49
C LEU A 279 13.22 14.94 0.90
N ALA A 280 12.75 16.17 1.16
CA ALA A 280 13.58 17.24 1.69
C ALA A 280 14.19 16.84 3.05
N ARG A 281 13.39 16.35 3.99
CA ARG A 281 13.89 15.85 5.28
C ARG A 281 14.92 14.74 5.11
N TYR A 282 14.65 13.79 4.19
CA TYR A 282 15.58 12.71 3.88
C TYR A 282 16.92 13.24 3.35
N CYS A 283 16.86 14.15 2.38
CA CYS A 283 18.06 14.76 1.79
C CYS A 283 18.85 15.58 2.80
N GLU A 284 18.18 16.38 3.64
CA GLU A 284 18.81 17.13 4.71
C GLU A 284 19.55 16.24 5.70
N ARG A 285 18.90 15.13 6.13
CA ARG A 285 19.50 14.18 7.07
C ARG A 285 20.78 13.54 6.55
N HIS A 286 20.84 13.23 5.27
CA HIS A 286 21.96 12.53 4.65
C HIS A 286 22.97 13.46 3.95
N GLY A 287 22.69 14.75 3.86
CA GLY A 287 23.51 15.70 3.12
C GLY A 287 23.43 15.52 1.59
N TYR A 288 22.32 14.96 1.09
CA TYR A 288 22.08 14.79 -0.35
C TYR A 288 21.54 16.07 -0.98
N GLY A 289 21.69 16.17 -2.30
CA GLY A 289 21.03 17.20 -3.11
C GLY A 289 19.58 16.81 -3.42
N HIS A 290 18.72 17.83 -3.57
CA HIS A 290 17.37 17.63 -4.05
C HIS A 290 17.03 18.73 -5.06
N HIS A 291 16.78 18.33 -6.30
CA HIS A 291 16.32 19.17 -7.40
C HIS A 291 14.86 18.86 -7.65
N LEU A 292 13.98 19.71 -7.19
CA LEU A 292 12.53 19.56 -7.37
C LEU A 292 11.99 20.65 -8.30
N TYR A 293 11.18 20.22 -9.26
CA TYR A 293 10.48 21.09 -10.18
C TYR A 293 8.97 20.97 -9.98
N ARG A 294 8.28 22.11 -9.88
CA ARG A 294 6.82 22.20 -9.76
C ARG A 294 6.17 22.69 -11.04
N GLU A 295 7.00 23.13 -11.96
CA GLU A 295 6.66 23.57 -13.30
C GLU A 295 7.71 23.03 -14.27
N LEU A 296 7.35 22.90 -15.54
CA LEU A 296 8.30 22.45 -16.55
C LEU A 296 9.32 23.57 -16.82
N PRO A 297 10.61 23.34 -16.55
CA PRO A 297 11.64 24.34 -16.81
C PRO A 297 11.85 24.57 -18.32
N ALA A 298 12.39 25.73 -18.69
CA ALA A 298 12.55 26.15 -20.07
C ALA A 298 13.44 25.24 -20.95
N PHE A 299 14.29 24.41 -20.32
CA PHE A 299 15.14 23.46 -21.05
C PHE A 299 14.39 22.18 -21.47
N VAL A 300 13.19 21.93 -20.94
CA VAL A 300 12.33 20.81 -21.39
C VAL A 300 11.67 21.24 -22.70
N PRO A 301 11.74 20.42 -23.76
CA PRO A 301 11.18 20.78 -25.05
C PRO A 301 9.69 21.05 -25.02
N ALA A 302 9.23 22.02 -25.79
CA ALA A 302 7.82 22.32 -25.91
C ALA A 302 7.00 21.07 -26.34
N GLY A 303 5.85 20.86 -25.70
CA GLY A 303 4.98 19.71 -25.91
C GLY A 303 5.32 18.47 -25.08
N VAL A 304 6.45 18.46 -24.37
CA VAL A 304 6.73 17.45 -23.35
C VAL A 304 5.98 17.84 -22.06
N GLN A 305 5.24 16.94 -21.46
CA GLN A 305 4.38 17.22 -20.31
C GLN A 305 4.58 16.17 -19.21
N ALA A 306 4.33 16.59 -17.96
CA ALA A 306 4.28 15.73 -16.78
C ALA A 306 5.40 14.68 -16.74
N ASN A 307 5.06 13.39 -16.61
CA ASN A 307 6.01 12.28 -16.54
C ASN A 307 6.93 12.15 -17.78
N TRP A 308 6.52 12.65 -18.96
CA TRP A 308 7.38 12.70 -20.13
C TRP A 308 8.64 13.56 -19.95
N ALA A 309 8.60 14.52 -19.00
CA ALA A 309 9.75 15.39 -18.71
C ALA A 309 10.86 14.69 -17.91
N LYS A 310 10.58 13.57 -17.27
CA LYS A 310 11.47 12.82 -16.36
C LYS A 310 12.91 12.73 -16.87
N MET A 311 13.10 12.20 -18.06
CA MET A 311 14.46 11.97 -18.59
C MET A 311 15.16 13.28 -19.01
N HIS A 312 14.42 14.32 -19.37
CA HIS A 312 15.00 15.65 -19.63
C HIS A 312 15.53 16.28 -18.35
N LEU A 313 14.83 16.11 -17.22
CA LEU A 313 15.28 16.57 -15.91
C LEU A 313 16.50 15.78 -15.43
N VAL A 314 16.51 14.45 -15.63
CA VAL A 314 17.69 13.62 -15.38
C VAL A 314 18.87 14.08 -16.22
N ARG A 315 18.68 14.36 -17.51
CA ARG A 315 19.73 14.82 -18.44
C ARG A 315 20.41 16.09 -17.93
N GLU A 316 19.62 17.05 -17.43
CA GLU A 316 20.14 18.33 -16.93
C GLU A 316 21.10 18.17 -15.75
N HIS A 317 20.77 17.26 -14.84
CA HIS A 317 21.52 17.10 -13.60
C HIS A 317 22.56 15.96 -13.63
N LEU A 318 22.53 15.08 -14.65
CA LEU A 318 23.34 13.87 -14.67
C LEU A 318 24.84 14.11 -14.50
N ALA A 319 25.36 15.21 -15.03
CA ALA A 319 26.80 15.49 -14.98
C ALA A 319 27.23 16.29 -13.73
N GLN A 320 26.28 16.70 -12.89
CA GLN A 320 26.53 17.58 -11.76
C GLN A 320 26.84 16.81 -10.47
N HIS A 321 26.56 15.49 -10.42
CA HIS A 321 26.67 14.66 -9.23
C HIS A 321 27.45 13.38 -9.50
N GLU A 322 27.98 12.73 -8.46
CA GLU A 322 28.62 11.40 -8.57
C GLU A 322 27.57 10.28 -8.70
N GLN A 323 26.40 10.47 -8.08
CA GLN A 323 25.21 9.61 -8.21
C GLN A 323 23.98 10.49 -8.30
N LEU A 324 23.11 10.19 -9.25
CA LEU A 324 21.84 10.89 -9.43
C LEU A 324 20.69 9.90 -9.38
N PHE A 325 19.65 10.22 -8.61
CA PHE A 325 18.44 9.42 -8.53
C PHE A 325 17.26 10.21 -9.08
N TRP A 326 16.54 9.63 -10.01
CA TRP A 326 15.18 10.06 -10.30
C TRP A 326 14.23 9.43 -9.32
N ILE A 327 13.26 10.19 -8.81
CA ILE A 327 12.21 9.70 -7.93
C ILE A 327 10.86 10.34 -8.28
N ASP A 328 9.84 9.51 -8.56
CA ASP A 328 8.48 9.99 -8.85
C ASP A 328 7.84 10.58 -7.60
N ALA A 329 6.95 11.56 -7.78
CA ALA A 329 6.30 12.28 -6.69
C ALA A 329 5.29 11.43 -5.89
N ASP A 330 5.06 10.20 -6.27
CA ASP A 330 4.26 9.22 -5.52
C ASP A 330 5.13 8.16 -4.81
N ILE A 331 6.38 8.50 -4.54
CA ILE A 331 7.31 7.69 -3.73
C ILE A 331 7.70 8.46 -2.47
N LEU A 332 7.74 7.78 -1.34
CA LEU A 332 8.20 8.34 -0.06
C LEU A 332 9.45 7.61 0.44
N ALA A 333 10.39 8.34 1.03
CA ALA A 333 11.45 7.79 1.86
C ALA A 333 10.84 7.44 3.23
N ILE A 334 10.58 6.16 3.49
CA ILE A 334 9.92 5.73 4.72
C ILE A 334 10.92 5.39 5.82
N ASN A 335 12.09 4.88 5.49
CA ASN A 335 13.15 4.71 6.46
C ASN A 335 14.16 5.86 6.32
N GLN A 336 13.94 6.89 7.11
CA GLN A 336 14.75 8.11 7.08
C GLN A 336 16.21 7.91 7.53
N ARG A 337 16.57 6.73 8.06
CA ARG A 337 17.94 6.42 8.54
C ARG A 337 18.80 5.70 7.51
N LEU A 338 18.20 5.03 6.54
CA LEU A 338 18.93 4.25 5.53
C LEU A 338 19.29 5.12 4.33
N GLY A 339 20.59 5.35 4.13
CA GLY A 339 21.10 6.08 2.97
C GLY A 339 21.04 5.29 1.66
N VAL A 340 21.39 5.95 0.54
CA VAL A 340 21.40 5.36 -0.81
C VAL A 340 22.80 5.15 -1.39
N GLU A 341 23.85 5.40 -0.62
CA GLU A 341 25.24 5.35 -1.08
C GLU A 341 25.57 4.04 -1.79
N GLU A 342 25.05 2.94 -1.28
CA GLU A 342 25.34 1.59 -1.78
C GLU A 342 24.33 1.07 -2.81
N VAL A 343 23.24 1.80 -3.06
CA VAL A 343 22.16 1.33 -3.95
C VAL A 343 22.68 1.08 -5.37
N LEU A 344 23.52 1.96 -5.89
CA LEU A 344 24.19 1.73 -7.19
C LEU A 344 25.31 0.70 -7.09
N GLY A 345 26.01 0.58 -5.95
CA GLY A 345 27.19 -0.27 -5.83
C GLY A 345 28.24 0.08 -6.91
N ALA A 346 28.69 -0.90 -7.68
CA ALA A 346 29.60 -0.71 -8.81
C ALA A 346 28.89 -0.37 -10.13
N ARG A 347 27.55 -0.38 -10.15
CA ARG A 347 26.72 -0.21 -11.36
C ARG A 347 26.71 1.24 -11.83
N ASP A 348 26.50 1.43 -13.11
CA ASP A 348 26.26 2.75 -13.71
C ASP A 348 24.75 3.08 -13.77
N PHE A 349 23.86 2.08 -13.62
CA PHE A 349 22.42 2.22 -13.63
C PHE A 349 21.75 1.21 -12.70
N VAL A 350 20.64 1.62 -12.09
CA VAL A 350 19.75 0.74 -11.33
C VAL A 350 18.30 1.18 -11.50
N ILE A 351 17.41 0.20 -11.60
CA ILE A 351 15.96 0.36 -11.67
C ILE A 351 15.28 -0.80 -10.95
N GLY A 352 14.15 -0.57 -10.32
CA GLY A 352 13.37 -1.64 -9.68
C GLY A 352 12.57 -2.47 -10.69
N MET A 353 12.42 -3.77 -10.43
CA MET A 353 11.44 -4.60 -11.11
C MET A 353 10.04 -4.02 -10.89
N ASP A 354 9.19 -4.06 -11.91
CA ASP A 354 7.79 -3.68 -11.74
C ASP A 354 7.01 -4.84 -11.12
N HIS A 355 6.05 -4.52 -10.27
CA HIS A 355 5.12 -5.49 -9.70
C HIS A 355 3.96 -5.83 -10.64
N SER A 356 3.83 -5.12 -11.76
CA SER A 356 2.80 -5.32 -12.78
C SER A 356 3.32 -6.11 -13.98
N ALA A 357 2.72 -5.93 -15.14
CA ALA A 357 3.11 -6.58 -16.38
C ALA A 357 4.40 -6.04 -17.03
N TRP A 358 5.01 -4.97 -16.48
CA TRP A 358 6.22 -4.39 -17.03
C TRP A 358 7.48 -5.03 -16.44
N PRO A 359 8.57 -5.17 -17.20
CA PRO A 359 9.84 -5.73 -16.70
C PRO A 359 10.49 -4.89 -15.59
N ALA A 360 10.32 -3.57 -15.65
CA ALA A 360 10.87 -2.63 -14.66
C ALA A 360 9.98 -1.39 -14.53
N ASN A 361 10.09 -0.71 -13.39
CA ASN A 361 9.32 0.47 -13.02
C ASN A 361 10.21 1.71 -12.99
N SER A 362 9.89 2.71 -13.80
CA SER A 362 10.66 3.95 -13.94
C SER A 362 10.43 4.97 -12.81
N GLY A 363 9.70 4.62 -11.77
CA GLY A 363 9.40 5.53 -10.66
C GLY A 363 10.63 5.90 -9.82
N LEU A 364 11.55 4.96 -9.65
CA LEU A 364 12.85 5.20 -9.00
C LEU A 364 13.97 4.60 -9.84
N MET A 365 14.89 5.44 -10.27
CA MET A 365 16.06 5.06 -11.09
C MET A 365 17.30 5.73 -10.54
N GLY A 366 18.41 4.98 -10.45
CA GLY A 366 19.71 5.51 -10.07
C GLY A 366 20.69 5.51 -11.25
N PHE A 367 21.48 6.57 -11.34
CA PHE A 367 22.44 6.80 -12.42
C PHE A 367 23.81 7.18 -11.85
N ARG A 368 24.87 6.63 -12.42
CA ARG A 368 26.22 7.14 -12.24
C ARG A 368 26.66 7.79 -13.55
N PRO A 369 27.08 9.06 -13.54
CA PRO A 369 27.43 9.76 -14.77
C PRO A 369 28.62 9.09 -15.47
N GLY A 370 28.51 8.98 -16.77
CA GLY A 370 29.52 8.41 -17.66
C GLY A 370 29.07 8.49 -19.12
N PRO A 371 29.96 8.18 -20.07
CA PRO A 371 29.61 8.24 -21.49
C PRO A 371 28.41 7.37 -21.87
N ARG A 372 28.32 6.13 -21.33
CA ARG A 372 27.21 5.20 -21.57
C ARG A 372 25.89 5.76 -21.06
N MET A 373 25.86 6.28 -19.83
CA MET A 373 24.65 6.81 -19.23
C MET A 373 24.17 8.10 -19.91
N ARG A 374 25.09 8.97 -20.35
CA ARG A 374 24.74 10.12 -21.17
C ARG A 374 24.05 9.69 -22.46
N GLN A 375 24.66 8.76 -23.21
CA GLN A 375 24.09 8.24 -24.46
C GLN A 375 22.72 7.57 -24.22
N PHE A 376 22.56 6.82 -23.13
CA PHE A 376 21.29 6.21 -22.76
C PHE A 376 20.21 7.28 -22.52
N VAL A 377 20.50 8.26 -21.67
CA VAL A 377 19.55 9.33 -21.34
C VAL A 377 19.20 10.17 -22.57
N ASP A 378 20.19 10.55 -23.38
CA ASP A 378 19.96 11.28 -24.64
C ASP A 378 19.10 10.48 -25.63
N HIS A 379 19.33 9.16 -25.72
CA HIS A 379 18.53 8.29 -26.58
C HIS A 379 17.07 8.24 -26.11
N VAL A 380 16.82 8.10 -24.81
CA VAL A 380 15.44 8.08 -24.25
C VAL A 380 14.77 9.43 -24.44
N CYS A 381 15.46 10.54 -24.22
CA CYS A 381 14.95 11.88 -24.48
C CYS A 381 14.52 12.02 -25.97
N ALA A 382 15.38 11.62 -26.90
CA ALA A 382 15.06 11.68 -28.32
C ALA A 382 13.86 10.78 -28.69
N ALA A 383 13.76 9.59 -28.10
CA ALA A 383 12.61 8.71 -28.29
C ALA A 383 11.30 9.35 -27.78
N ILE A 384 11.34 9.99 -26.62
CA ILE A 384 10.21 10.73 -26.05
C ILE A 384 9.82 11.90 -26.97
N GLU A 385 10.79 12.66 -27.44
CA GLU A 385 10.54 13.79 -28.37
C GLU A 385 9.87 13.33 -29.67
N ALA A 386 10.19 12.13 -30.14
CA ALA A 386 9.62 11.54 -31.36
C ALA A 386 8.19 10.99 -31.17
N VAL A 387 7.66 10.86 -29.95
CA VAL A 387 6.28 10.41 -29.73
C VAL A 387 5.32 11.46 -30.31
N PRO A 388 4.42 11.08 -31.24
CA PRO A 388 3.59 12.06 -31.98
C PRO A 388 2.56 12.75 -31.08
N ASP A 389 1.96 12.01 -30.17
CA ASP A 389 0.92 12.49 -29.24
C ASP A 389 1.35 12.24 -27.78
N LYS A 390 1.58 13.33 -27.06
CA LYS A 390 1.95 13.35 -25.64
C LYS A 390 0.84 13.94 -24.75
N SER A 391 -0.33 14.17 -25.33
CA SER A 391 -1.48 14.73 -24.59
C SER A 391 -1.98 13.77 -23.50
N ASN A 392 -1.76 12.48 -23.69
CA ASN A 392 -2.06 11.44 -22.72
C ASN A 392 -0.75 10.89 -22.13
N VAL A 393 -0.58 10.99 -20.83
CA VAL A 393 0.60 10.48 -20.10
C VAL A 393 0.81 8.96 -20.22
N TYR A 394 -0.21 8.22 -20.65
CA TYR A 394 -0.17 6.77 -20.87
C TYR A 394 -0.09 6.38 -22.35
N ALA A 395 -0.04 7.34 -23.26
CA ALA A 395 0.04 7.05 -24.69
C ALA A 395 1.29 6.20 -24.99
N GLY A 396 1.12 5.12 -25.76
CA GLY A 396 2.22 4.23 -26.13
C GLY A 396 2.94 3.55 -24.96
N GLY A 397 2.32 3.48 -23.78
CA GLY A 397 2.92 2.96 -22.55
C GLY A 397 3.68 4.01 -21.72
N GLY A 398 3.53 5.28 -22.06
CA GLY A 398 4.11 6.40 -21.30
C GLY A 398 5.63 6.49 -21.40
N ASP A 399 6.22 7.23 -20.47
CA ASP A 399 7.66 7.38 -20.30
C ASP A 399 8.35 6.02 -20.03
N GLN A 400 7.70 5.14 -19.28
CA GLN A 400 8.24 3.81 -18.93
C GLN A 400 8.55 2.97 -20.17
N ALA A 401 7.68 2.96 -21.18
CA ALA A 401 7.93 2.24 -22.43
C ALA A 401 9.20 2.76 -23.15
N SER A 402 9.41 4.08 -23.16
CA SER A 402 10.59 4.70 -23.75
C SER A 402 11.86 4.35 -22.97
N VAL A 403 11.82 4.34 -21.64
CA VAL A 403 12.93 3.92 -20.76
C VAL A 403 13.28 2.46 -21.05
N LEU A 404 12.30 1.55 -21.05
CA LEU A 404 12.52 0.12 -21.30
C LEU A 404 13.08 -0.15 -22.70
N ALA A 405 12.59 0.57 -23.73
CA ALA A 405 13.16 0.47 -25.07
C ALA A 405 14.64 0.91 -25.10
N GLY A 406 14.96 1.98 -24.40
CA GLY A 406 16.34 2.42 -24.21
C GLY A 406 17.19 1.39 -23.49
N MET A 407 16.66 0.81 -22.39
CA MET A 407 17.37 -0.24 -21.63
C MET A 407 17.75 -1.42 -22.52
N ARG A 408 16.84 -1.91 -23.38
CA ARG A 408 17.14 -2.96 -24.37
C ARG A 408 18.31 -2.58 -25.27
N ARG A 409 18.25 -1.38 -25.82
CA ARG A 409 19.27 -0.90 -26.74
C ARG A 409 20.67 -0.83 -26.10
N PHE A 410 20.72 -0.48 -24.83
CA PHE A 410 21.97 -0.28 -24.08
C PHE A 410 22.38 -1.48 -23.23
N GLY A 411 21.65 -2.62 -23.30
CA GLY A 411 21.96 -3.84 -22.55
C GLY A 411 21.81 -3.65 -21.02
N LEU A 412 20.79 -2.90 -20.58
CA LEU A 412 20.51 -2.59 -19.17
C LEU A 412 19.37 -3.46 -18.58
N GLU A 413 18.93 -4.50 -19.29
CA GLU A 413 17.81 -5.37 -18.87
C GLU A 413 18.26 -6.55 -17.99
N SER A 414 19.55 -6.67 -17.70
CA SER A 414 20.07 -7.78 -16.90
C SER A 414 19.76 -7.63 -15.41
N ALA A 415 19.79 -8.73 -14.67
CA ALA A 415 19.70 -8.73 -13.21
C ALA A 415 20.80 -7.89 -12.50
N GLU A 416 21.83 -7.48 -13.23
CA GLU A 416 22.81 -6.52 -12.73
C GLU A 416 22.17 -5.13 -12.54
N HIS A 417 21.29 -4.70 -13.43
CA HIS A 417 20.69 -3.36 -13.44
C HIS A 417 19.25 -3.33 -12.92
N VAL A 418 18.49 -4.42 -13.14
CA VAL A 418 17.11 -4.55 -12.67
C VAL A 418 17.14 -5.31 -11.34
N VAL A 419 16.92 -4.59 -10.26
CA VAL A 419 16.86 -5.16 -8.91
C VAL A 419 15.43 -5.50 -8.53
N ASP A 420 15.23 -6.37 -7.54
CA ASP A 420 13.88 -6.67 -7.07
C ASP A 420 13.20 -5.41 -6.52
N ALA A 421 11.88 -5.36 -6.67
CA ALA A 421 11.11 -4.19 -6.30
C ALA A 421 11.15 -3.92 -4.79
N ILE A 422 11.22 -4.98 -3.97
CA ILE A 422 11.23 -4.88 -2.50
C ILE A 422 12.49 -4.16 -2.02
N SER A 423 13.64 -4.41 -2.68
CA SER A 423 14.91 -3.79 -2.32
C SER A 423 14.97 -2.30 -2.62
N LEU A 424 14.24 -1.81 -3.62
CA LEU A 424 14.38 -0.43 -4.08
C LEU A 424 13.21 0.45 -3.63
N ALA A 425 12.02 0.20 -4.14
CA ALA A 425 10.82 0.98 -3.84
C ALA A 425 9.56 0.09 -3.95
N PRO A 426 9.31 -0.77 -2.95
CA PRO A 426 8.14 -1.63 -2.96
C PRO A 426 6.85 -0.83 -2.91
N ALA A 427 5.76 -1.45 -3.37
CA ALA A 427 4.44 -0.97 -3.01
C ALA A 427 4.20 -1.16 -1.50
N PRO A 428 3.26 -0.41 -0.89
CA PRO A 428 3.02 -0.45 0.56
C PRO A 428 2.87 -1.86 1.14
N ILE A 429 2.23 -2.76 0.41
CA ILE A 429 1.99 -4.14 0.85
C ILE A 429 3.29 -4.97 1.03
N TYR A 430 4.34 -4.62 0.31
CA TYR A 430 5.63 -5.30 0.40
C TYR A 430 6.64 -4.57 1.29
N ALA A 431 6.27 -3.38 1.77
CA ALA A 431 7.17 -2.57 2.55
C ALA A 431 7.43 -3.22 3.92
N THR A 432 8.70 -3.27 4.28
CA THR A 432 9.19 -3.71 5.58
C THR A 432 9.84 -2.53 6.29
N ARG A 433 10.20 -2.69 7.57
CA ARG A 433 10.97 -1.67 8.28
C ARG A 433 12.36 -1.41 7.69
N ASP A 434 12.85 -2.33 6.86
CA ASP A 434 14.15 -2.19 6.18
C ASP A 434 14.01 -1.60 4.77
N SER A 435 12.78 -1.36 4.29
CA SER A 435 12.53 -0.68 3.02
C SER A 435 12.93 0.79 3.13
N ARG A 436 13.71 1.29 2.17
CA ARG A 436 14.10 2.71 2.12
C ARG A 436 12.95 3.58 1.65
N PHE A 437 12.33 3.16 0.57
CA PHE A 437 11.27 3.89 -0.11
C PHE A 437 10.02 3.04 -0.22
N VAL A 438 8.88 3.70 -0.43
CA VAL A 438 7.60 3.05 -0.79
C VAL A 438 6.98 3.81 -1.94
N HIS A 439 6.53 3.07 -2.94
CA HIS A 439 5.90 3.58 -4.15
C HIS A 439 4.39 3.37 -4.11
N PHE A 440 3.62 4.40 -4.41
CA PHE A 440 2.16 4.43 -4.42
C PHE A 440 1.62 4.52 -5.87
N PRO A 441 1.86 3.53 -6.76
CA PRO A 441 1.52 3.65 -8.17
C PRO A 441 0.02 3.52 -8.41
N SER A 442 -0.43 4.01 -9.57
CA SER A 442 -1.74 3.72 -10.18
C SER A 442 -2.96 3.91 -9.29
N GLN A 443 -3.27 5.15 -8.87
CA GLN A 443 -4.43 5.42 -8.02
C GLN A 443 -5.14 6.72 -8.39
N ILE A 444 -6.37 6.84 -7.91
CA ILE A 444 -7.04 8.14 -7.83
C ILE A 444 -6.21 9.04 -6.92
N ASN A 445 -5.88 10.22 -7.38
CA ASN A 445 -4.94 11.14 -6.74
C ASN A 445 -5.28 11.46 -5.28
N ALA A 446 -6.56 11.68 -4.97
CA ALA A 446 -6.99 11.98 -3.60
C ALA A 446 -6.72 10.81 -2.63
N TYR A 447 -6.91 9.58 -3.08
CA TYR A 447 -6.64 8.38 -2.26
C TYR A 447 -5.15 8.17 -2.05
N ARG A 448 -4.35 8.41 -3.09
CA ARG A 448 -2.89 8.38 -3.01
C ARG A 448 -2.39 9.36 -1.98
N ALA A 449 -2.88 10.59 -1.99
CA ALA A 449 -2.49 11.62 -1.03
C ALA A 449 -2.76 11.19 0.42
N GLU A 450 -3.93 10.58 0.68
CA GLU A 450 -4.27 10.14 2.04
C GLU A 450 -3.39 8.97 2.50
N ALA A 451 -3.16 7.98 1.63
CA ALA A 451 -2.24 6.90 1.92
C ALA A 451 -0.82 7.41 2.19
N MET A 452 -0.33 8.33 1.35
CA MET A 452 1.00 8.92 1.52
C MET A 452 1.12 9.73 2.82
N ARG A 453 0.08 10.47 3.25
CA ARG A 453 0.11 11.16 4.55
C ARG A 453 0.28 10.20 5.72
N ALA A 454 -0.43 9.08 5.70
CA ALA A 454 -0.33 8.08 6.77
C ALA A 454 1.10 7.50 6.84
N TRP A 455 1.68 7.16 5.69
CA TRP A 455 3.04 6.64 5.63
C TRP A 455 4.11 7.70 5.92
N ASP A 456 3.86 8.95 5.55
CA ASP A 456 4.77 10.05 5.89
C ASP A 456 4.83 10.29 7.40
N ARG A 457 3.68 10.30 8.09
CA ARG A 457 3.66 10.39 9.56
C ARG A 457 4.51 9.31 10.20
N TRP A 458 4.40 8.07 9.73
CA TRP A 458 5.25 7.00 10.22
C TRP A 458 6.74 7.25 9.98
N SER A 459 7.12 7.83 8.85
CA SER A 459 8.52 8.13 8.52
C SER A 459 9.18 9.10 9.51
N HIS A 460 8.39 9.93 10.22
CA HIS A 460 8.88 10.84 11.25
C HIS A 460 9.35 10.13 12.52
N GLU A 461 8.84 8.93 12.78
CA GLU A 461 9.17 8.16 13.98
C GLU A 461 10.44 7.30 13.79
N GLN A 462 10.95 7.22 12.57
CA GLN A 462 12.15 6.48 12.21
C GLN A 462 13.39 7.40 12.30
#